data_3160c9a1f99e643617184e91edb824af
#
_entry.id   3160c9a1f99e643617184e91edb824af
#
_cell.length_a   1.000
_cell.length_b   1.000
_cell.length_c   1.000
_cell.angle_alpha   90.00
_cell.angle_beta   90.00
_cell.angle_gamma   90.00
#
_symmetry.space_group_name_H-M   'P 1'
#
loop_
_entity.id
_entity.type
_entity.pdbx_description
1 polymer ?
#
loop_
_entity_poly.entity_id
_entity_poly.type
_entity_poly.pdbx_seq_one_letter_code
_entity_poly.pdbx_strand_id
1 'polypeptide(L)'
;MRFLCISDIHGHAAALRAVLAEGKTRDFQQLIVCGDLLFPGPEPLETWHLLLEHKAVCVQGVSDRAIAMMDTKKLRPATAEQRLRLERLVAIKQTLGDLIVARLGKLAPMARLPLENGDEMVVVHGSPADPTEPFSPEMTDEEMSTLVGDDPGDLIVCGGSHVPFHHKLDEINIVNVGSVGEAPTAGVAHATLISAEKFAVSIEQFEVELPQG
;
A
#
# COMPACT_ATOMS: atom_id res chain seq x y z
N MET A 1 -3.51 -19.39 -6.69
CA MET A 1 -4.28 -18.20 -6.25
C MET A 1 -3.68 -16.95 -6.86
N ARG A 2 -4.50 -15.93 -7.22
CA ARG A 2 -4.02 -14.67 -7.83
C ARG A 2 -4.33 -13.48 -6.93
N PHE A 3 -3.29 -12.74 -6.55
CA PHE A 3 -3.37 -11.57 -5.69
C PHE A 3 -3.12 -10.30 -6.52
N LEU A 4 -4.05 -9.35 -6.48
CA LEU A 4 -3.79 -7.99 -6.95
C LEU A 4 -3.22 -7.20 -5.78
N CYS A 5 -1.94 -6.87 -5.87
CA CYS A 5 -1.21 -6.16 -4.83
C CYS A 5 -1.02 -4.69 -5.24
N ILE A 6 -1.43 -3.77 -4.39
CA ILE A 6 -1.36 -2.33 -4.59
C ILE A 6 -0.95 -1.61 -3.31
N SER A 7 -0.56 -0.36 -3.40
CA SER A 7 -0.21 0.50 -2.27
C SER A 7 -0.48 1.96 -2.56
N ASP A 8 -0.38 2.78 -1.51
CA ASP A 8 -0.30 4.24 -1.65
C ASP A 8 -1.44 4.80 -2.51
N ILE A 9 -2.67 4.42 -2.13
CA ILE A 9 -3.91 4.87 -2.81
C ILE A 9 -4.18 6.33 -2.50
N HIS A 10 -3.84 6.75 -1.28
CA HIS A 10 -3.95 8.13 -0.82
C HIS A 10 -5.33 8.77 -1.05
N GLY A 11 -6.42 8.00 -1.02
CA GLY A 11 -7.79 8.51 -1.19
C GLY A 11 -8.15 8.87 -2.64
N HIS A 12 -7.44 8.32 -3.63
CA HIS A 12 -7.75 8.48 -5.06
C HIS A 12 -8.66 7.36 -5.56
N ALA A 13 -9.97 7.46 -5.27
CA ALA A 13 -10.94 6.43 -5.63
C ALA A 13 -11.06 6.20 -7.14
N ALA A 14 -10.94 7.25 -7.95
CA ALA A 14 -10.96 7.13 -9.41
C ALA A 14 -9.79 6.27 -9.93
N ALA A 15 -8.58 6.48 -9.43
CA ALA A 15 -7.41 5.66 -9.76
C ALA A 15 -7.58 4.21 -9.28
N LEU A 16 -8.07 4.02 -8.07
CA LEU A 16 -8.38 2.69 -7.54
C LEU A 16 -9.39 1.94 -8.41
N ARG A 17 -10.45 2.60 -8.89
CA ARG A 17 -11.42 1.97 -9.81
C ARG A 17 -10.77 1.54 -11.12
N ALA A 18 -9.88 2.34 -11.70
CA ALA A 18 -9.16 1.97 -12.92
C ALA A 18 -8.28 0.72 -12.69
N VAL A 19 -7.53 0.69 -11.60
CA VAL A 19 -6.69 -0.46 -11.22
C VAL A 19 -7.54 -1.71 -10.98
N LEU A 20 -8.67 -1.59 -10.27
CA LEU A 20 -9.57 -2.72 -10.02
C LEU A 20 -10.22 -3.25 -11.32
N ALA A 21 -10.54 -2.37 -12.26
CA ALA A 21 -11.07 -2.76 -13.57
C ALA A 21 -10.04 -3.54 -14.38
N GLU A 22 -8.79 -3.06 -14.44
CA GLU A 22 -7.68 -3.75 -15.09
C GLU A 22 -7.37 -5.09 -14.38
N GLY A 23 -7.34 -5.11 -13.06
CA GLY A 23 -7.16 -6.33 -12.27
C GLY A 23 -8.20 -7.39 -12.57
N LYS A 24 -9.48 -7.02 -12.78
CA LYS A 24 -10.56 -7.96 -13.16
C LYS A 24 -10.28 -8.66 -14.50
N THR A 25 -9.66 -7.99 -15.45
CA THR A 25 -9.28 -8.63 -16.74
C THR A 25 -8.19 -9.67 -16.55
N ARG A 26 -7.45 -9.62 -15.43
CA ARG A 26 -6.36 -10.52 -15.04
C ARG A 26 -6.82 -11.61 -14.06
N ASP A 27 -8.13 -11.72 -13.78
CA ASP A 27 -8.75 -12.75 -12.93
C ASP A 27 -8.17 -12.80 -11.51
N PHE A 28 -7.88 -11.64 -10.87
CA PHE A 28 -7.45 -11.64 -9.48
C PHE A 28 -8.57 -12.14 -8.54
N GLN A 29 -8.19 -12.81 -7.48
CA GLN A 29 -9.11 -13.42 -6.51
C GLN A 29 -9.10 -12.69 -5.16
N GLN A 30 -7.96 -12.08 -4.80
CA GLN A 30 -7.80 -11.35 -3.56
C GLN A 30 -7.08 -10.03 -3.79
N LEU A 31 -7.63 -8.95 -3.25
CA LEU A 31 -7.00 -7.63 -3.21
C LEU A 31 -6.14 -7.52 -1.95
N ILE A 32 -4.87 -7.14 -2.14
CA ILE A 32 -3.89 -6.86 -1.07
C ILE A 32 -3.51 -5.39 -1.16
N VAL A 33 -3.50 -4.68 -0.03
CA VAL A 33 -3.14 -3.27 0.01
C VAL A 33 -2.06 -3.02 1.06
N CYS A 34 -0.91 -2.58 0.59
CA CYS A 34 0.29 -2.37 1.41
C CYS A 34 0.30 -1.02 2.15
N GLY A 35 -0.87 -0.48 2.53
CA GLY A 35 -0.98 0.74 3.34
C GLY A 35 -1.18 2.03 2.55
N ASP A 36 -1.23 3.12 3.30
CA ASP A 36 -1.48 4.50 2.84
C ASP A 36 -2.75 4.64 1.99
N LEU A 37 -3.87 4.29 2.65
CA LEU A 37 -5.16 4.09 2.01
C LEU A 37 -5.86 5.40 1.61
N LEU A 38 -5.94 6.40 2.53
CA LEU A 38 -6.98 7.43 2.47
C LEU A 38 -6.48 8.88 2.44
N PHE A 39 -5.28 9.18 2.92
CA PHE A 39 -4.74 10.54 3.04
C PHE A 39 -3.55 10.76 2.09
N PRO A 40 -3.43 11.92 1.42
CA PRO A 40 -4.22 13.15 1.57
C PRO A 40 -5.29 13.38 0.47
N GLY A 41 -5.67 12.38 -0.28
CA GLY A 41 -6.48 12.50 -1.49
C GLY A 41 -7.91 12.99 -1.32
N PRO A 42 -8.60 13.19 -2.46
CA PRO A 42 -9.89 13.91 -2.49
C PRO A 42 -11.09 13.05 -2.07
N GLU A 43 -11.01 11.71 -2.20
CA GLU A 43 -12.16 10.81 -2.07
C GLU A 43 -11.92 9.69 -1.03
N PRO A 44 -11.58 10.04 0.24
CA PRO A 44 -11.19 9.04 1.23
C PRO A 44 -12.32 8.07 1.60
N LEU A 45 -13.54 8.55 1.69
CA LEU A 45 -14.71 7.73 2.05
C LEU A 45 -15.05 6.74 0.93
N GLU A 46 -14.99 7.18 -0.32
CA GLU A 46 -15.24 6.32 -1.48
C GLU A 46 -14.16 5.26 -1.64
N THR A 47 -12.90 5.64 -1.45
CA THR A 47 -11.76 4.70 -1.42
C THR A 47 -12.00 3.62 -0.36
N TRP A 48 -12.41 4.02 0.85
CA TRP A 48 -12.72 3.06 1.92
C TRP A 48 -13.84 2.09 1.53
N HIS A 49 -14.92 2.57 0.89
CA HIS A 49 -16.02 1.73 0.44
C HIS A 49 -15.58 0.71 -0.61
N LEU A 50 -14.76 1.12 -1.58
CA LEU A 50 -14.20 0.21 -2.57
C LEU A 50 -13.34 -0.90 -1.94
N LEU A 51 -12.51 -0.57 -0.94
CA LEU A 51 -11.72 -1.55 -0.22
C LEU A 51 -12.60 -2.57 0.52
N LEU A 52 -13.67 -2.13 1.15
CA LEU A 52 -14.65 -3.02 1.81
C LEU A 52 -15.39 -3.90 0.81
N GLU A 53 -15.85 -3.35 -0.31
CA GLU A 53 -16.55 -4.08 -1.37
C GLU A 53 -15.70 -5.23 -1.91
N HIS A 54 -14.42 -4.99 -2.12
CA HIS A 54 -13.46 -5.98 -2.61
C HIS A 54 -12.84 -6.85 -1.52
N LYS A 55 -13.29 -6.72 -0.26
CA LYS A 55 -12.78 -7.47 0.90
C LYS A 55 -11.26 -7.44 0.96
N ALA A 56 -10.69 -6.25 0.73
CA ALA A 56 -9.25 -6.07 0.69
C ALA A 56 -8.59 -6.47 2.01
N VAL A 57 -7.47 -7.18 1.92
CA VAL A 57 -6.53 -7.36 3.03
C VAL A 57 -5.61 -6.16 3.04
N CYS A 58 -5.72 -5.32 4.08
CA CYS A 58 -4.95 -4.09 4.20
C CYS A 58 -4.02 -4.15 5.39
N VAL A 59 -2.79 -3.67 5.23
CA VAL A 59 -1.89 -3.34 6.34
C VAL A 59 -1.91 -1.83 6.60
N GLN A 60 -1.42 -1.42 7.76
CA GLN A 60 -1.38 -0.01 8.15
C GLN A 60 -0.18 0.70 7.54
N GLY A 61 -0.44 1.77 6.77
CA GLY A 61 0.59 2.69 6.32
C GLY A 61 0.84 3.86 7.28
N VAL A 62 1.81 4.69 6.95
CA VAL A 62 2.20 5.86 7.76
C VAL A 62 1.05 6.87 7.86
N SER A 63 0.38 7.14 6.75
CA SER A 63 -0.74 8.10 6.72
C SER A 63 -1.99 7.56 7.41
N ASP A 64 -2.26 6.26 7.36
CA ASP A 64 -3.36 5.62 8.07
C ASP A 64 -3.17 5.72 9.58
N ARG A 65 -1.93 5.48 10.05
CA ARG A 65 -1.55 5.66 11.45
C ARG A 65 -1.70 7.13 11.88
N ALA A 66 -1.31 8.07 11.01
CA ALA A 66 -1.48 9.50 11.29
C ALA A 66 -2.96 9.88 11.45
N ILE A 67 -3.85 9.42 10.55
CA ILE A 67 -5.29 9.60 10.67
C ILE A 67 -5.79 9.04 12.02
N ALA A 68 -5.39 7.84 12.38
CA ALA A 68 -5.88 7.15 13.57
C ALA A 68 -5.40 7.79 14.87
N MET A 69 -4.10 8.10 14.96
CA MET A 69 -3.41 8.37 16.23
C MET A 69 -3.15 9.84 16.51
N MET A 70 -3.06 10.71 15.48
CA MET A 70 -2.74 12.12 15.71
C MET A 70 -3.87 12.88 16.39
N ASP A 71 -3.56 13.48 17.55
CA ASP A 71 -4.42 14.47 18.19
C ASP A 71 -4.24 15.83 17.52
N THR A 72 -5.08 16.10 16.53
CA THR A 72 -5.01 17.32 15.71
C THR A 72 -5.14 18.61 16.53
N LYS A 73 -5.73 18.57 17.74
CA LYS A 73 -5.86 19.72 18.63
C LYS A 73 -4.54 20.13 19.27
N LYS A 74 -3.60 19.18 19.38
CA LYS A 74 -2.26 19.41 19.97
C LYS A 74 -1.22 19.85 18.94
N LEU A 75 -1.48 19.66 17.65
CA LEU A 75 -0.53 20.02 16.61
C LEU A 75 -0.40 21.55 16.47
N ARG A 76 0.81 22.01 16.27
CA ARG A 76 1.15 23.43 16.10
C ARG A 76 1.99 23.59 14.82
N PRO A 77 1.33 23.76 13.65
CA PRO A 77 2.03 23.90 12.37
C PRO A 77 2.87 25.18 12.36
N ALA A 78 4.14 25.06 11.98
CA ALA A 78 5.08 26.17 11.89
C ALA A 78 5.07 26.83 10.49
N THR A 79 4.75 26.06 9.42
CA THR A 79 4.73 26.54 8.04
C THR A 79 3.31 26.57 7.46
N ALA A 80 3.12 27.31 6.35
CA ALA A 80 1.85 27.32 5.63
C ALA A 80 1.49 25.91 5.08
N GLU A 81 2.47 25.18 4.60
CA GLU A 81 2.30 23.81 4.11
C GLU A 81 1.84 22.86 5.22
N GLN A 82 2.51 22.90 6.39
CA GLN A 82 2.09 22.09 7.55
C GLN A 82 0.67 22.46 8.00
N ARG A 83 0.27 23.71 7.90
CA ARG A 83 -1.09 24.15 8.21
C ARG A 83 -2.11 23.57 7.26
N LEU A 84 -1.85 23.65 5.95
CA LEU A 84 -2.73 23.07 4.94
C LEU A 84 -2.86 21.55 5.10
N ARG A 85 -1.74 20.86 5.38
CA ARG A 85 -1.75 19.42 5.64
C ARG A 85 -2.57 19.06 6.89
N LEU A 86 -2.46 19.87 7.96
CA LEU A 86 -3.27 19.68 9.17
C LEU A 86 -4.76 19.92 8.90
N GLU A 87 -5.12 20.98 8.18
CA GLU A 87 -6.51 21.27 7.80
C GLU A 87 -7.10 20.10 7.00
N ARG A 88 -6.34 19.56 6.03
CA ARG A 88 -6.74 18.40 5.27
C ARG A 88 -6.92 17.16 6.13
N LEU A 89 -6.02 16.90 7.07
CA LEU A 89 -6.13 15.78 8.01
C LEU A 89 -7.40 15.89 8.87
N VAL A 90 -7.71 17.10 9.37
CA VAL A 90 -8.94 17.35 10.15
C VAL A 90 -10.18 17.09 9.30
N ALA A 91 -10.21 17.61 8.06
CA ALA A 91 -11.34 17.41 7.15
C ALA A 91 -11.57 15.93 6.82
N ILE A 92 -10.50 15.19 6.54
CA ILE A 92 -10.56 13.75 6.25
C ILE A 92 -11.07 12.97 7.48
N LYS A 93 -10.56 13.24 8.67
CA LYS A 93 -11.07 12.60 9.91
C LYS A 93 -12.56 12.86 10.11
N GLN A 94 -13.04 14.06 9.82
CA GLN A 94 -14.46 14.40 9.90
C GLN A 94 -15.30 13.64 8.87
N THR A 95 -14.82 13.55 7.63
CA THR A 95 -15.49 12.83 6.54
C THR A 95 -15.58 11.33 6.83
N LEU A 96 -14.53 10.73 7.37
CA LEU A 96 -14.48 9.29 7.68
C LEU A 96 -15.32 8.93 8.92
N GLY A 97 -15.39 9.83 9.90
CA GLY A 97 -16.06 9.59 11.18
C GLY A 97 -15.29 8.61 12.09
N ASP A 98 -15.69 8.58 13.35
CA ASP A 98 -14.95 7.89 14.43
C ASP A 98 -14.82 6.38 14.18
N LEU A 99 -15.83 5.74 13.54
CA LEU A 99 -15.81 4.30 13.31
C LEU A 99 -14.72 3.89 12.32
N ILE A 100 -14.59 4.61 11.21
CA ILE A 100 -13.55 4.30 10.19
C ILE A 100 -12.17 4.64 10.75
N VAL A 101 -12.03 5.79 11.41
CA VAL A 101 -10.78 6.19 12.08
C VAL A 101 -10.33 5.13 13.10
N ALA A 102 -11.26 4.59 13.90
CA ALA A 102 -10.95 3.51 14.84
C ALA A 102 -10.55 2.19 14.14
N ARG A 103 -11.13 1.89 12.96
CA ARG A 103 -10.75 0.72 12.16
C ARG A 103 -9.36 0.87 11.56
N LEU A 104 -9.01 2.05 11.04
CA LEU A 104 -7.64 2.34 10.57
C LEU A 104 -6.60 2.13 11.68
N GLY A 105 -6.93 2.53 12.92
CA GLY A 105 -6.06 2.33 14.07
C GLY A 105 -5.88 0.86 14.50
N LYS A 106 -6.72 -0.04 13.99
CA LYS A 106 -6.65 -1.49 14.25
C LYS A 106 -6.04 -2.30 13.10
N LEU A 107 -5.70 -1.66 11.98
CA LEU A 107 -4.98 -2.34 10.92
C LEU A 107 -3.65 -2.86 11.46
N ALA A 108 -3.31 -4.09 11.11
CA ALA A 108 -2.03 -4.66 11.47
C ALA A 108 -0.90 -3.93 10.71
N PRO A 109 0.28 -3.74 11.31
CA PRO A 109 1.42 -3.17 10.60
C PRO A 109 1.96 -4.10 9.51
N MET A 110 1.69 -5.39 9.63
CA MET A 110 2.15 -6.45 8.73
C MET A 110 1.11 -7.57 8.68
N ALA A 111 1.01 -8.25 7.53
CA ALA A 111 0.24 -9.48 7.37
C ALA A 111 1.12 -10.57 6.75
N ARG A 112 0.87 -11.84 7.12
CA ARG A 112 1.56 -13.01 6.58
C ARG A 112 0.54 -13.94 5.95
N LEU A 113 0.80 -14.34 4.72
CA LEU A 113 -0.11 -15.15 3.92
C LEU A 113 0.64 -16.37 3.38
N PRO A 114 0.20 -17.58 3.71
CA PRO A 114 0.77 -18.80 3.12
C PRO A 114 0.37 -18.90 1.64
N LEU A 115 1.32 -19.27 0.79
CA LEU A 115 1.13 -19.49 -0.65
C LEU A 115 0.97 -20.98 -0.96
N GLU A 116 0.38 -21.29 -2.14
CA GLU A 116 0.08 -22.67 -2.54
C GLU A 116 1.32 -23.55 -2.77
N ASN A 117 2.47 -22.94 -3.05
CA ASN A 117 3.76 -23.62 -3.23
C ASN A 117 4.49 -23.91 -1.92
N GLY A 118 3.97 -23.44 -0.79
CA GLY A 118 4.56 -23.57 0.54
C GLY A 118 5.34 -22.37 1.01
N ASP A 119 5.58 -21.37 0.14
CA ASP A 119 6.20 -20.10 0.49
C ASP A 119 5.29 -19.24 1.38
N GLU A 120 5.88 -18.26 2.05
CA GLU A 120 5.16 -17.24 2.81
C GLU A 120 5.31 -15.86 2.18
N MET A 121 4.18 -15.20 1.91
CA MET A 121 4.13 -13.81 1.48
C MET A 121 3.92 -12.90 2.69
N VAL A 122 4.87 -11.99 2.91
CA VAL A 122 4.82 -10.93 3.92
C VAL A 122 4.36 -9.64 3.26
N VAL A 123 3.27 -9.06 3.76
CA VAL A 123 2.71 -7.79 3.30
C VAL A 123 3.00 -6.73 4.35
N VAL A 124 3.63 -5.63 3.96
CA VAL A 124 4.01 -4.52 4.85
C VAL A 124 3.99 -3.21 4.09
N HIS A 125 3.88 -2.05 4.77
CA HIS A 125 3.93 -0.77 4.06
C HIS A 125 5.35 -0.37 3.70
N GLY A 126 6.26 -0.34 4.68
CA GLY A 126 7.69 -0.08 4.50
C GLY A 126 8.47 -1.38 4.37
N SER A 127 9.13 -1.80 5.45
CA SER A 127 9.92 -3.02 5.52
C SER A 127 9.53 -3.90 6.71
N PRO A 128 9.89 -5.20 6.72
CA PRO A 128 9.62 -6.07 7.86
C PRO A 128 10.30 -5.61 9.16
N ALA A 129 11.51 -5.06 9.09
CA ALA A 129 12.22 -4.54 10.26
C ALA A 129 11.61 -3.22 10.77
N ASP A 130 11.15 -2.35 9.86
CA ASP A 130 10.46 -1.09 10.20
C ASP A 130 9.34 -0.79 9.19
N PRO A 131 8.06 -0.98 9.57
CA PRO A 131 6.93 -0.70 8.68
C PRO A 131 6.81 0.75 8.21
N THR A 132 7.61 1.67 8.74
CA THR A 132 7.62 3.09 8.33
C THR A 132 8.80 3.44 7.41
N GLU A 133 9.77 2.54 7.24
CA GLU A 133 10.95 2.74 6.38
C GLU A 133 10.83 1.88 5.11
N PRO A 134 10.57 2.50 3.94
CA PRO A 134 10.36 1.76 2.70
C PRO A 134 11.69 1.32 2.07
N PHE A 135 11.64 0.19 1.36
CA PHE A 135 12.68 -0.17 0.42
C PHE A 135 12.72 0.81 -0.77
N SER A 136 13.92 1.11 -1.25
CA SER A 136 14.17 1.93 -2.45
C SER A 136 14.98 1.13 -3.48
N PRO A 137 14.74 1.32 -4.80
CA PRO A 137 15.49 0.64 -5.84
C PRO A 137 16.97 1.05 -5.90
N GLU A 138 17.36 2.17 -5.26
CA GLU A 138 18.75 2.63 -5.17
C GLU A 138 19.53 2.00 -4.02
N MET A 139 18.88 1.24 -3.12
CA MET A 139 19.53 0.58 -2.01
C MET A 139 20.44 -0.55 -2.47
N THR A 140 21.56 -0.71 -1.78
CA THR A 140 22.44 -1.87 -1.91
C THR A 140 21.82 -3.10 -1.22
N ASP A 141 22.31 -4.29 -1.58
CA ASP A 141 21.89 -5.55 -0.93
C ASP A 141 22.14 -5.54 0.59
N GLU A 142 23.21 -4.89 1.06
CA GLU A 142 23.54 -4.75 2.48
C GLU A 142 22.49 -3.88 3.21
N GLU A 143 22.09 -2.76 2.61
CA GLU A 143 21.04 -1.88 3.14
C GLU A 143 19.68 -2.59 3.16
N MET A 144 19.31 -3.28 2.05
CA MET A 144 18.07 -4.06 1.99
C MET A 144 18.07 -5.19 3.02
N SER A 145 19.17 -5.89 3.22
CA SER A 145 19.29 -6.97 4.20
C SER A 145 19.01 -6.49 5.63
N THR A 146 19.41 -5.26 5.95
CA THR A 146 19.10 -4.65 7.26
C THR A 146 17.59 -4.44 7.46
N LEU A 147 16.87 -4.07 6.40
CA LEU A 147 15.43 -3.82 6.42
C LEU A 147 14.58 -5.09 6.32
N VAL A 148 15.14 -6.16 5.80
CA VAL A 148 14.47 -7.48 5.72
C VAL A 148 14.20 -8.06 7.12
N GLY A 149 15.11 -7.84 8.07
CA GLY A 149 14.97 -8.34 9.45
C GLY A 149 15.25 -9.83 9.58
N ASP A 150 14.88 -10.39 10.76
CA ASP A 150 15.26 -11.76 11.13
C ASP A 150 14.30 -12.85 10.59
N ASP A 151 13.07 -12.48 10.22
CA ASP A 151 12.02 -13.43 9.74
C ASP A 151 11.23 -12.82 8.57
N PRO A 152 11.84 -12.73 7.38
CA PRO A 152 11.28 -11.99 6.25
C PRO A 152 10.19 -12.71 5.46
N GLY A 153 10.02 -14.03 5.60
CA GLY A 153 9.31 -14.88 4.64
C GLY A 153 10.06 -15.04 3.31
N ASP A 154 9.41 -15.60 2.30
CA ASP A 154 10.01 -15.89 0.99
C ASP A 154 9.74 -14.76 -0.03
N LEU A 155 8.64 -14.04 0.16
CA LEU A 155 8.19 -12.94 -0.68
C LEU A 155 7.72 -11.77 0.19
N ILE A 156 8.40 -10.63 0.08
CA ILE A 156 8.00 -9.36 0.71
C ILE A 156 7.29 -8.51 -0.32
N VAL A 157 6.05 -8.09 -0.02
CA VAL A 157 5.24 -7.19 -0.85
C VAL A 157 5.04 -5.89 -0.08
N CYS A 158 5.51 -4.78 -0.62
CA CYS A 158 5.57 -3.50 0.09
C CYS A 158 5.19 -2.31 -0.80
N GLY A 159 5.14 -1.12 -0.20
CA GLY A 159 4.88 0.17 -0.82
C GLY A 159 5.80 1.27 -0.29
N GLY A 160 5.26 2.45 -0.03
CA GLY A 160 5.88 3.57 0.67
C GLY A 160 6.89 4.39 -0.12
N SER A 161 7.66 3.80 -1.06
CA SER A 161 8.56 4.58 -1.93
C SER A 161 7.86 5.15 -3.16
N HIS A 162 6.64 4.70 -3.47
CA HIS A 162 5.85 4.98 -4.67
C HIS A 162 6.48 4.51 -5.99
N VAL A 163 7.67 3.91 -5.95
CA VAL A 163 8.41 3.44 -7.14
C VAL A 163 8.30 1.92 -7.22
N PRO A 164 7.68 1.36 -8.28
CA PRO A 164 7.59 -0.09 -8.43
C PRO A 164 8.96 -0.67 -8.78
N PHE A 165 9.34 -1.74 -8.09
CA PHE A 165 10.50 -2.54 -8.43
C PHE A 165 10.37 -3.97 -7.89
N HIS A 166 11.14 -4.88 -8.48
CA HIS A 166 11.33 -6.24 -8.00
C HIS A 166 12.83 -6.49 -7.85
N HIS A 167 13.25 -6.84 -6.66
CA HIS A 167 14.64 -7.19 -6.33
C HIS A 167 14.69 -8.56 -5.70
N LYS A 168 15.65 -9.40 -6.13
CA LYS A 168 15.90 -10.69 -5.50
C LYS A 168 17.13 -10.58 -4.61
N LEU A 169 16.93 -10.65 -3.29
CA LEU A 169 17.97 -10.67 -2.28
C LEU A 169 18.13 -12.11 -1.77
N ASP A 170 19.20 -12.79 -2.18
CA ASP A 170 19.38 -14.23 -1.97
C ASP A 170 18.17 -15.04 -2.44
N GLU A 171 17.45 -15.71 -1.53
CA GLU A 171 16.23 -16.46 -1.86
C GLU A 171 14.94 -15.66 -1.65
N ILE A 172 15.04 -14.42 -1.13
CA ILE A 172 13.90 -13.57 -0.82
C ILE A 172 13.57 -12.68 -2.02
N ASN A 173 12.31 -12.63 -2.41
CA ASN A 173 11.83 -11.67 -3.39
C ASN A 173 11.27 -10.43 -2.66
N ILE A 174 11.78 -9.24 -2.97
CA ILE A 174 11.30 -7.95 -2.48
C ILE A 174 10.58 -7.26 -3.64
N VAL A 175 9.28 -6.99 -3.46
CA VAL A 175 8.42 -6.41 -4.48
C VAL A 175 7.77 -5.15 -3.94
N ASN A 176 8.24 -3.99 -4.36
CA ASN A 176 7.51 -2.75 -4.14
C ASN A 176 6.49 -2.58 -5.25
N VAL A 177 5.23 -2.43 -4.89
CA VAL A 177 4.11 -2.39 -5.85
C VAL A 177 3.86 -0.99 -6.43
N GLY A 178 4.67 0.00 -6.04
CA GLY A 178 4.52 1.39 -6.46
C GLY A 178 3.31 2.07 -5.81
N SER A 179 2.70 3.01 -6.50
CA SER A 179 1.58 3.81 -5.98
C SER A 179 0.39 3.82 -6.94
N VAL A 180 -0.82 3.75 -6.38
CA VAL A 180 -2.08 3.94 -7.12
C VAL A 180 -2.42 5.42 -7.25
N GLY A 181 -2.25 6.22 -6.20
CA GLY A 181 -2.71 7.60 -6.15
C GLY A 181 -1.62 8.65 -6.39
N GLU A 182 -0.38 8.32 -6.10
CA GLU A 182 0.76 9.25 -6.14
C GLU A 182 1.97 8.65 -6.88
N ALA A 183 1.72 8.02 -8.04
CA ALA A 183 2.79 7.49 -8.88
C ALA A 183 3.74 8.60 -9.34
N PRO A 184 5.06 8.35 -9.46
CA PRO A 184 6.03 9.34 -9.94
C PRO A 184 5.72 9.86 -11.35
N THR A 185 5.17 9.01 -12.20
CA THR A 185 4.70 9.38 -13.55
C THR A 185 3.26 9.83 -13.49
N ALA A 186 2.99 11.05 -13.93
CA ALA A 186 1.63 11.59 -13.96
C ALA A 186 0.73 10.80 -14.95
N GLY A 187 -0.52 10.58 -14.57
CA GLY A 187 -1.51 9.91 -15.41
C GLY A 187 -1.43 8.39 -15.43
N VAL A 188 -0.62 7.78 -14.57
CA VAL A 188 -0.58 6.32 -14.39
C VAL A 188 -0.81 5.93 -12.93
N ALA A 189 -1.21 4.69 -12.72
CA ALA A 189 -1.23 4.01 -11.43
C ALA A 189 -0.46 2.69 -11.55
N HIS A 190 0.20 2.26 -10.48
CA HIS A 190 0.94 1.01 -10.44
C HIS A 190 0.13 -0.09 -9.76
N ALA A 191 0.31 -1.31 -10.23
CA ALA A 191 -0.20 -2.50 -9.59
C ALA A 191 0.70 -3.71 -9.89
N THR A 192 0.61 -4.74 -9.05
CA THR A 192 1.34 -5.99 -9.22
C THR A 192 0.37 -7.15 -9.10
N LEU A 193 0.39 -8.06 -10.07
CA LEU A 193 -0.28 -9.34 -9.98
C LEU A 193 0.71 -10.40 -9.51
N ILE A 194 0.41 -11.03 -8.38
CA ILE A 194 1.16 -12.18 -7.87
C ILE A 194 0.29 -13.42 -8.07
N SER A 195 0.80 -14.36 -8.87
CA SER A 195 0.12 -15.64 -9.09
C SER A 195 0.89 -16.75 -8.40
N ALA A 196 0.31 -17.30 -7.33
CA ALA A 196 0.85 -18.42 -6.59
C ALA A 196 0.18 -19.72 -7.09
N GLU A 197 0.97 -20.59 -7.66
CA GLU A 197 0.58 -21.94 -8.11
C GLU A 197 1.39 -22.97 -7.31
N LYS A 198 0.97 -24.23 -7.36
CA LYS A 198 1.57 -25.32 -6.57
C LYS A 198 3.11 -25.43 -6.64
N PHE A 199 3.71 -24.99 -7.73
CA PHE A 199 5.16 -25.17 -7.97
C PHE A 199 5.90 -23.86 -8.30
N ALA A 200 5.20 -22.74 -8.41
CA ALA A 200 5.81 -21.48 -8.81
C ALA A 200 5.02 -20.28 -8.32
N VAL A 201 5.74 -19.20 -8.08
CA VAL A 201 5.16 -17.85 -7.90
C VAL A 201 5.61 -17.01 -9.08
N SER A 202 4.68 -16.34 -9.74
CA SER A 202 4.99 -15.34 -10.76
C SER A 202 4.58 -13.95 -10.29
N ILE A 203 5.40 -12.96 -10.66
CA ILE A 203 5.24 -11.55 -10.28
C ILE A 203 5.17 -10.75 -11.58
N GLU A 204 4.05 -10.07 -11.80
CA GLU A 204 3.82 -9.21 -12.97
C GLU A 204 3.49 -7.80 -12.49
N GLN A 205 4.44 -6.86 -12.64
CA GLN A 205 4.22 -5.45 -12.38
C GLN A 205 3.67 -4.78 -13.64
N PHE A 206 2.66 -3.92 -13.50
CA PHE A 206 2.06 -3.23 -14.63
C PHE A 206 1.57 -1.83 -14.26
N GLU A 207 1.46 -0.99 -15.27
CA GLU A 207 0.90 0.35 -15.18
C GLU A 207 -0.53 0.36 -15.72
N VAL A 208 -1.36 1.21 -15.14
CA VAL A 208 -2.73 1.47 -15.58
C VAL A 208 -2.84 2.94 -15.93
N GLU A 209 -3.17 3.24 -17.18
CA GLU A 209 -3.43 4.61 -17.61
C GLU A 209 -4.69 5.15 -16.92
N LEU A 210 -4.57 6.32 -16.31
CA LEU A 210 -5.67 6.99 -15.66
C LEU A 210 -6.42 7.89 -16.64
N PRO A 211 -7.77 7.93 -16.59
CA PRO A 211 -8.54 8.83 -17.43
C PRO A 211 -8.09 10.28 -17.21
N GLN A 212 -7.84 10.98 -18.30
CA GLN A 212 -7.58 12.43 -18.22
C GLN A 212 -8.86 13.10 -17.73
N GLY A 213 -8.77 13.78 -16.58
CA GLY A 213 -9.87 14.52 -15.97
C GLY A 213 -10.25 15.78 -16.73
#